data_ccd7ef4c06596517e2595a44ecd219e1
#
_entry.id   ccd7ef4c06596517e2595a44ecd219e1
#
_cell.length_a   1.000
_cell.length_b   1.000
_cell.length_c   1.000
_cell.angle_alpha   90.00
_cell.angle_beta   90.00
_cell.angle_gamma   90.00
#
_symmetry.space_group_name_H-M   'P 1'
#
loop_
_entity.id
_entity.type
_entity.pdbx_description
1 polymer ?
#
loop_
_entity_poly.entity_id
_entity_poly.type
_entity_poly.pdbx_seq_one_letter_code
_entity_poly.pdbx_strand_id
1 'polypeptide(L)'
;DVVAPGAPRWESERRIAREAIRAAAALGLTGVDVPVAHGGLGLGFGVKAQVAERLGAADFGFTMSLINTHNVAAKLAREAPAPVAQRYVGDLLGGQRLGCTALTESTAGSDFAAIQTLAVRTSQGWRIDGAKAWITNAAEADVIILYAQTQAGSGAKGIACFVVDGRREGFLREPAYALAGQHAIGTGGFRLDGYLAQDVEMLQPPGQAFKSALQSINGARCYIAAMCNGMVGEALRGVQAYGLVRHSFGQPL
;
A
#
# COMPACT_ATOMS: atom_id res chain seq x y z
N ASP A 1 -4.67 -19.14 -10.67
CA ASP A 1 -4.09 -19.56 -11.97
C ASP A 1 -3.04 -18.59 -12.52
N VAL A 2 -2.93 -17.35 -12.00
CA VAL A 2 -1.95 -16.35 -12.45
C VAL A 2 -0.91 -16.05 -11.36
N VAL A 3 -1.35 -15.90 -10.11
CA VAL A 3 -0.52 -15.40 -9.00
C VAL A 3 0.53 -16.44 -8.60
N ALA A 4 0.12 -17.63 -8.18
CA ALA A 4 1.07 -18.65 -7.70
C ALA A 4 2.13 -19.05 -8.75
N PRO A 5 1.79 -19.26 -10.04
CA PRO A 5 2.81 -19.51 -11.07
C PRO A 5 3.73 -18.32 -11.34
N GLY A 6 3.26 -17.09 -11.13
CA GLY A 6 4.04 -15.87 -11.33
C GLY A 6 5.00 -15.53 -10.20
N ALA A 7 4.68 -15.93 -8.97
CA ALA A 7 5.38 -15.52 -7.76
C ALA A 7 6.89 -15.78 -7.77
N PRO A 8 7.42 -16.97 -8.16
CA PRO A 8 8.87 -17.21 -8.18
C PRO A 8 9.61 -16.27 -9.14
N ARG A 9 9.01 -15.98 -10.29
CA ARG A 9 9.59 -15.05 -11.25
C ARG A 9 9.60 -13.63 -10.72
N TRP A 10 8.49 -13.15 -10.16
CA TRP A 10 8.38 -11.79 -9.61
C TRP A 10 9.35 -11.57 -8.46
N GLU A 11 9.55 -12.58 -7.62
CA GLU A 11 10.52 -12.51 -6.52
C GLU A 11 11.95 -12.39 -7.05
N SER A 12 12.32 -13.16 -8.08
CA SER A 12 13.65 -13.08 -8.72
C SER A 12 13.88 -11.78 -9.49
N GLU A 13 12.86 -11.28 -10.18
CA GLU A 13 12.88 -10.00 -10.90
C GLU A 13 12.73 -8.79 -9.98
N ARG A 14 12.41 -9.01 -8.70
CA ARG A 14 12.13 -7.98 -7.68
C ARG A 14 11.01 -7.03 -8.10
N ARG A 15 10.03 -7.54 -8.84
CA ARG A 15 8.95 -6.75 -9.41
C ARG A 15 7.74 -7.60 -9.74
N ILE A 16 6.56 -7.14 -9.32
CA ILE A 16 5.29 -7.73 -9.72
C ILE A 16 4.96 -7.27 -11.15
N ALA A 17 4.57 -8.22 -12.00
CA ALA A 17 4.13 -7.90 -13.35
C ALA A 17 2.85 -7.05 -13.32
N ARG A 18 2.87 -5.88 -13.97
CA ARG A 18 1.72 -4.96 -14.03
C ARG A 18 0.48 -5.62 -14.67
N GLU A 19 0.68 -6.58 -15.56
CA GLU A 19 -0.38 -7.37 -16.18
C GLU A 19 -1.17 -8.18 -15.16
N ALA A 20 -0.49 -8.75 -14.14
CA ALA A 20 -1.14 -9.49 -13.07
C ALA A 20 -2.00 -8.58 -12.18
N ILE A 21 -1.53 -7.36 -11.90
CA ILE A 21 -2.33 -6.35 -11.18
C ILE A 21 -3.57 -5.96 -12.01
N ARG A 22 -3.41 -5.74 -13.34
CA ARG A 22 -4.54 -5.43 -14.22
C ARG A 22 -5.53 -6.59 -14.33
N ALA A 23 -5.04 -7.82 -14.38
CA ALA A 23 -5.91 -9.00 -14.37
C ALA A 23 -6.75 -9.10 -13.07
N ALA A 24 -6.14 -8.83 -11.91
CA ALA A 24 -6.86 -8.75 -10.65
C ALA A 24 -7.85 -7.57 -10.61
N ALA A 25 -7.48 -6.43 -11.18
CA ALA A 25 -8.34 -5.26 -11.31
C ALA A 25 -9.58 -5.55 -12.17
N ALA A 26 -9.42 -6.28 -13.27
CA ALA A 26 -10.55 -6.71 -14.13
C ALA A 26 -11.56 -7.59 -13.39
N LEU A 27 -11.16 -8.25 -12.31
CA LEU A 27 -12.03 -9.00 -11.38
C LEU A 27 -12.59 -8.13 -10.24
N GLY A 28 -12.31 -6.82 -10.22
CA GLY A 28 -12.73 -5.88 -9.18
C GLY A 28 -11.92 -5.96 -7.88
N LEU A 29 -10.81 -6.71 -7.83
CA LEU A 29 -10.05 -6.96 -6.60
C LEU A 29 -9.29 -5.73 -6.09
N THR A 30 -9.10 -4.73 -6.91
CA THR A 30 -8.57 -3.41 -6.52
C THR A 30 -9.61 -2.48 -5.90
N GLY A 31 -10.89 -2.88 -5.90
CA GLY A 31 -12.00 -2.04 -5.46
C GLY A 31 -13.04 -2.74 -4.59
N VAL A 32 -12.68 -3.81 -3.87
CA VAL A 32 -13.61 -4.66 -3.10
C VAL A 32 -14.50 -3.84 -2.15
N ASP A 33 -13.94 -2.94 -1.33
CA ASP A 33 -14.68 -2.08 -0.40
C ASP A 33 -14.76 -0.60 -0.85
N VAL A 34 -14.34 -0.30 -2.08
CA VAL A 34 -14.53 1.04 -2.68
C VAL A 34 -16.01 1.23 -3.01
N PRO A 35 -16.60 2.40 -2.73
CA PRO A 35 -18.02 2.67 -3.02
C PRO A 35 -18.36 2.48 -4.50
N VAL A 36 -19.55 1.92 -4.78
CA VAL A 36 -20.04 1.69 -6.15
C VAL A 36 -20.09 2.97 -6.99
N ALA A 37 -20.43 4.11 -6.35
CA ALA A 37 -20.44 5.42 -7.00
C ALA A 37 -19.08 5.84 -7.58
N HIS A 38 -17.99 5.22 -7.14
CA HIS A 38 -16.63 5.45 -7.64
C HIS A 38 -16.09 4.27 -8.47
N GLY A 39 -16.96 3.33 -8.87
CA GLY A 39 -16.58 2.18 -9.69
C GLY A 39 -16.04 0.97 -8.91
N GLY A 40 -16.15 0.97 -7.57
CA GLY A 40 -15.82 -0.19 -6.73
C GLY A 40 -16.96 -1.18 -6.58
N LEU A 41 -16.73 -2.26 -5.83
CA LEU A 41 -17.74 -3.30 -5.58
C LEU A 41 -18.65 -2.99 -4.39
N GLY A 42 -18.28 -2.03 -3.52
CA GLY A 42 -19.06 -1.63 -2.34
C GLY A 42 -19.25 -2.74 -1.30
N LEU A 43 -18.39 -3.77 -1.31
CA LEU A 43 -18.46 -4.90 -0.38
C LEU A 43 -17.85 -4.52 0.98
N GLY A 44 -18.19 -5.29 2.01
CA GLY A 44 -17.69 -5.03 3.36
C GLY A 44 -16.25 -5.46 3.59
N PHE A 45 -15.65 -4.92 4.67
CA PHE A 45 -14.28 -5.23 5.09
C PHE A 45 -14.03 -6.74 5.29
N GLY A 46 -15.02 -7.51 5.75
CA GLY A 46 -14.91 -8.96 5.91
C GLY A 46 -14.63 -9.68 4.58
N VAL A 47 -15.25 -9.25 3.48
CA VAL A 47 -14.98 -9.80 2.15
C VAL A 47 -13.56 -9.47 1.70
N LYS A 48 -13.10 -8.24 1.95
CA LYS A 48 -11.72 -7.84 1.68
C LYS A 48 -10.71 -8.69 2.44
N ALA A 49 -10.97 -9.00 3.72
CA ALA A 49 -10.10 -9.86 4.51
C ALA A 49 -10.05 -11.30 3.96
N GLN A 50 -11.19 -11.86 3.52
CA GLN A 50 -11.25 -13.18 2.87
C GLN A 50 -10.49 -13.19 1.53
N VAL A 51 -10.62 -12.14 0.73
CA VAL A 51 -9.85 -11.98 -0.52
C VAL A 51 -8.35 -11.91 -0.20
N ALA A 52 -7.95 -11.14 0.81
CA ALA A 52 -6.56 -11.03 1.25
C ALA A 52 -6.00 -12.38 1.72
N GLU A 53 -6.76 -13.18 2.48
CA GLU A 53 -6.38 -14.53 2.91
C GLU A 53 -6.16 -15.47 1.72
N ARG A 54 -7.11 -15.50 0.77
CA ARG A 54 -7.04 -16.37 -0.42
C ARG A 54 -5.87 -16.01 -1.34
N LEU A 55 -5.66 -14.72 -1.58
CA LEU A 55 -4.54 -14.26 -2.40
C LEU A 55 -3.20 -14.43 -1.66
N GLY A 56 -3.16 -14.20 -0.34
CA GLY A 56 -1.99 -14.39 0.50
C GLY A 56 -1.49 -15.82 0.51
N ALA A 57 -2.39 -16.81 0.40
CA ALA A 57 -2.04 -18.21 0.21
C ALA A 57 -1.27 -18.46 -1.11
N ALA A 58 -1.56 -17.69 -2.16
CA ALA A 58 -0.88 -17.80 -3.45
C ALA A 58 0.44 -17.01 -3.50
N ASP A 59 0.44 -15.76 -3.02
CA ASP A 59 1.63 -14.90 -2.89
C ASP A 59 1.33 -13.70 -2.01
N PHE A 60 2.08 -13.58 -0.92
CA PHE A 60 1.94 -12.46 0.02
C PHE A 60 2.34 -11.12 -0.63
N GLY A 61 3.42 -11.11 -1.40
CA GLY A 61 3.95 -9.89 -2.03
C GLY A 61 2.97 -9.26 -3.01
N PHE A 62 2.42 -10.07 -3.91
CA PHE A 62 1.36 -9.66 -4.82
C PHE A 62 0.15 -9.10 -4.06
N THR A 63 -0.29 -9.82 -3.02
CA THR A 63 -1.45 -9.42 -2.23
C THR A 63 -1.23 -8.10 -1.52
N MET A 64 -0.06 -7.89 -0.93
CA MET A 64 0.31 -6.61 -0.31
C MET A 64 0.29 -5.45 -1.29
N SER A 65 0.86 -5.63 -2.48
CA SER A 65 0.86 -4.59 -3.51
C SER A 65 -0.55 -4.24 -3.97
N LEU A 66 -1.38 -5.26 -4.21
CA LEU A 66 -2.78 -5.10 -4.60
C LEU A 66 -3.60 -4.37 -3.51
N ILE A 67 -3.50 -4.82 -2.26
CA ILE A 67 -4.24 -4.24 -1.12
C ILE A 67 -3.79 -2.80 -0.82
N ASN A 68 -2.50 -2.47 -0.96
CA ASN A 68 -2.06 -1.08 -0.83
C ASN A 68 -2.68 -0.18 -1.90
N THR A 69 -2.70 -0.62 -3.16
CA THR A 69 -3.34 0.10 -4.26
C THR A 69 -4.83 0.29 -3.98
N HIS A 70 -5.52 -0.77 -3.57
CA HIS A 70 -6.91 -0.75 -3.15
C HIS A 70 -7.16 0.25 -2.00
N ASN A 71 -6.29 0.27 -0.97
CA ASN A 71 -6.44 1.19 0.18
C ASN A 71 -6.35 2.65 -0.24
N VAL A 72 -5.44 2.97 -1.17
CA VAL A 72 -5.31 4.32 -1.73
C VAL A 72 -6.58 4.68 -2.50
N ALA A 73 -7.09 3.80 -3.37
CA ALA A 73 -8.34 4.02 -4.09
C ALA A 73 -9.52 4.24 -3.13
N ALA A 74 -9.66 3.39 -2.10
CA ALA A 74 -10.73 3.48 -1.11
C ALA A 74 -10.67 4.79 -0.30
N LYS A 75 -9.46 5.21 0.10
CA LYS A 75 -9.28 6.47 0.82
C LYS A 75 -9.64 7.68 -0.05
N LEU A 76 -9.14 7.72 -1.29
CA LEU A 76 -9.46 8.81 -2.21
C LEU A 76 -10.95 8.85 -2.55
N ALA A 77 -11.59 7.71 -2.78
CA ALA A 77 -13.02 7.65 -3.06
C ALA A 77 -13.91 8.17 -1.91
N ARG A 78 -13.44 8.01 -0.64
CA ARG A 78 -14.21 8.41 0.54
C ARG A 78 -13.91 9.81 1.04
N GLU A 79 -12.68 10.29 0.86
CA GLU A 79 -12.17 11.46 1.58
C GLU A 79 -11.69 12.58 0.66
N ALA A 80 -11.35 12.26 -0.61
CA ALA A 80 -10.81 13.27 -1.51
C ALA A 80 -11.91 14.17 -2.09
N PRO A 81 -11.60 15.46 -2.34
CA PRO A 81 -12.44 16.31 -3.16
C PRO A 81 -12.66 15.70 -4.56
N ALA A 82 -13.84 15.94 -5.16
CA ALA A 82 -14.23 15.33 -6.42
C ALA A 82 -13.16 15.43 -7.55
N PRO A 83 -12.48 16.57 -7.78
CA PRO A 83 -11.45 16.64 -8.82
C PRO A 83 -10.26 15.70 -8.58
N VAL A 84 -9.89 15.49 -7.31
CA VAL A 84 -8.79 14.57 -6.92
C VAL A 84 -9.23 13.11 -7.07
N ALA A 85 -10.44 12.77 -6.61
CA ALA A 85 -11.00 11.42 -6.77
C ALA A 85 -11.11 11.04 -8.26
N GLN A 86 -11.66 11.93 -9.10
CA GLN A 86 -11.79 11.72 -10.55
C GLN A 86 -10.45 11.51 -11.23
N ARG A 87 -9.40 12.20 -10.79
CA ARG A 87 -8.06 12.10 -11.37
C ARG A 87 -7.38 10.75 -11.13
N TYR A 88 -7.63 10.09 -9.99
CA TYR A 88 -6.81 8.96 -9.57
C TYR A 88 -7.57 7.65 -9.37
N VAL A 89 -8.84 7.70 -8.92
CA VAL A 89 -9.55 6.49 -8.47
C VAL A 89 -9.72 5.50 -9.62
N GLY A 90 -10.13 5.95 -10.80
CA GLY A 90 -10.32 5.06 -11.97
C GLY A 90 -9.04 4.31 -12.36
N ASP A 91 -7.91 5.01 -12.41
CA ASP A 91 -6.61 4.41 -12.76
C ASP A 91 -6.13 3.39 -11.72
N LEU A 92 -6.38 3.67 -10.43
CA LEU A 92 -6.07 2.73 -9.34
C LEU A 92 -6.95 1.49 -9.40
N LEU A 93 -8.26 1.67 -9.62
CA LEU A 93 -9.20 0.55 -9.76
C LEU A 93 -8.91 -0.31 -11.00
N GLY A 94 -8.48 0.29 -12.09
CA GLY A 94 -8.10 -0.42 -13.31
C GLY A 94 -6.68 -1.01 -13.30
N GLY A 95 -5.89 -0.78 -12.24
CA GLY A 95 -4.50 -1.25 -12.14
C GLY A 95 -3.52 -0.55 -13.09
N GLN A 96 -3.89 0.59 -13.69
CA GLN A 96 -2.99 1.42 -14.50
C GLN A 96 -1.99 2.17 -13.61
N ARG A 97 -2.40 2.54 -12.39
CA ARG A 97 -1.54 3.13 -11.37
C ARG A 97 -1.49 2.26 -10.13
N LEU A 98 -0.34 2.25 -9.46
CA LEU A 98 -0.17 1.65 -8.14
C LEU A 98 -0.22 2.72 -7.06
N GLY A 99 -0.75 2.31 -5.90
CA GLY A 99 -0.83 3.16 -4.72
C GLY A 99 0.04 2.69 -3.57
N CYS A 100 0.47 3.62 -2.73
CA CYS A 100 1.07 3.33 -1.43
C CYS A 100 0.67 4.35 -0.37
N THR A 101 0.83 3.95 0.90
CA THR A 101 0.65 4.83 2.05
C THR A 101 1.99 5.04 2.73
N ALA A 102 2.40 6.30 2.89
CA ALA A 102 3.71 6.69 3.38
C ALA A 102 3.60 7.44 4.72
N LEU A 103 3.81 6.68 5.79
CA LEU A 103 3.88 7.19 7.16
C LEU A 103 5.32 7.20 7.65
N THR A 104 5.99 6.04 7.58
CA THR A 104 7.26 5.72 8.21
C THR A 104 8.42 6.52 7.63
N GLU A 105 9.33 6.93 8.52
CA GLU A 105 10.62 7.54 8.21
C GLU A 105 11.74 6.72 8.86
N SER A 106 12.99 6.95 8.48
CA SER A 106 14.14 6.23 9.06
C SER A 106 14.21 6.35 10.59
N THR A 107 13.71 7.45 11.14
CA THR A 107 13.75 7.79 12.58
C THR A 107 12.39 7.69 13.27
N ALA A 108 11.29 7.45 12.53
CA ALA A 108 9.94 7.44 13.07
C ALA A 108 9.11 6.31 12.44
N GLY A 109 8.87 5.25 13.20
CA GLY A 109 8.04 4.11 12.80
C GLY A 109 6.90 3.88 13.79
N SER A 110 7.14 3.15 14.88
CA SER A 110 6.14 2.92 15.93
C SER A 110 5.67 4.23 16.57
N ASP A 111 6.59 5.16 16.78
CA ASP A 111 6.26 6.54 17.15
C ASP A 111 5.99 7.38 15.89
N PHE A 112 4.83 7.15 15.30
CA PHE A 112 4.39 7.87 14.10
C PHE A 112 4.21 9.38 14.35
N ALA A 113 4.00 9.82 15.60
CA ALA A 113 3.89 11.24 15.93
C ALA A 113 5.21 12.01 15.71
N ALA A 114 6.34 11.30 15.69
CA ALA A 114 7.68 11.89 15.57
C ALA A 114 8.16 12.07 14.11
N ILE A 115 7.30 11.92 13.10
CA ILE A 115 7.66 12.15 11.69
C ILE A 115 8.18 13.59 11.50
N GLN A 116 9.15 13.74 10.59
CA GLN A 116 9.83 15.00 10.33
C GLN A 116 9.55 15.58 8.94
N THR A 117 9.01 14.79 8.00
CA THR A 117 8.54 15.31 6.70
C THR A 117 7.64 16.51 6.96
N LEU A 118 7.95 17.66 6.35
CA LEU A 118 7.33 18.95 6.64
C LEU A 118 6.63 19.52 5.41
N ALA A 119 5.38 19.92 5.57
CA ALA A 119 4.60 20.64 4.59
C ALA A 119 4.42 22.09 5.04
N VAL A 120 5.01 23.03 4.32
CA VAL A 120 4.96 24.47 4.63
C VAL A 120 4.02 25.18 3.69
N ARG A 121 3.11 25.98 4.25
CA ARG A 121 2.18 26.78 3.45
C ARG A 121 2.91 27.83 2.63
N THR A 122 2.57 27.94 1.34
CA THR A 122 3.05 28.95 0.40
C THR A 122 1.89 29.63 -0.32
N SER A 123 2.18 30.63 -1.14
CA SER A 123 1.17 31.28 -2.01
C SER A 123 0.63 30.35 -3.12
N GLN A 124 1.34 29.26 -3.43
CA GLN A 124 1.01 28.30 -4.49
C GLN A 124 0.43 26.97 -3.97
N GLY A 125 0.28 26.82 -2.66
CA GLY A 125 -0.14 25.58 -2.02
C GLY A 125 0.78 25.18 -0.88
N TRP A 126 1.16 23.90 -0.80
CA TRP A 126 1.98 23.32 0.26
C TRP A 126 3.28 22.80 -0.31
N ARG A 127 4.40 23.40 0.06
CA ARG A 127 5.73 22.88 -0.26
C ARG A 127 6.08 21.80 0.73
N ILE A 128 6.38 20.61 0.24
CA ILE A 128 6.67 19.44 1.05
C ILE A 128 8.12 19.02 0.86
N ASP A 129 8.86 18.92 1.97
CA ASP A 129 10.24 18.48 2.04
C ASP A 129 10.39 17.36 3.08
N GLY A 130 11.18 16.32 2.78
CA GLY A 130 11.42 15.20 3.69
C GLY A 130 11.68 13.89 3.00
N ALA A 131 11.78 12.82 3.78
CA ALA A 131 12.07 11.48 3.27
C ALA A 131 11.18 10.44 3.97
N LYS A 132 10.74 9.45 3.20
CA LYS A 132 10.00 8.28 3.70
C LYS A 132 10.80 7.01 3.46
N ALA A 133 10.70 6.08 4.39
CA ALA A 133 11.43 4.82 4.37
C ALA A 133 10.50 3.64 4.68
N TRP A 134 10.87 2.44 4.22
CA TRP A 134 10.13 1.20 4.47
C TRP A 134 8.69 1.22 3.92
N ILE A 135 8.49 1.91 2.81
CA ILE A 135 7.18 2.08 2.20
C ILE A 135 6.94 0.94 1.19
N THR A 136 5.91 0.16 1.43
CA THR A 136 5.41 -0.88 0.51
C THR A 136 5.02 -0.25 -0.82
N ASN A 137 5.40 -0.85 -1.94
CA ASN A 137 5.22 -0.33 -3.31
C ASN A 137 6.04 0.93 -3.64
N ALA A 138 6.90 1.46 -2.78
CA ALA A 138 7.59 2.74 -3.02
C ALA A 138 8.33 2.78 -4.36
N ALA A 139 8.94 1.65 -4.76
CA ALA A 139 9.67 1.56 -6.02
C ALA A 139 8.78 1.74 -7.27
N GLU A 140 7.47 1.47 -7.17
CA GLU A 140 6.55 1.42 -8.31
C GLU A 140 5.30 2.29 -8.17
N ALA A 141 5.00 2.80 -6.96
CA ALA A 141 3.77 3.54 -6.70
C ALA A 141 3.71 4.86 -7.47
N ASP A 142 2.55 5.13 -8.06
CA ASP A 142 2.25 6.36 -8.79
C ASP A 142 1.49 7.38 -7.93
N VAL A 143 0.66 6.88 -6.99
CA VAL A 143 -0.21 7.68 -6.13
C VAL A 143 0.08 7.37 -4.68
N ILE A 144 0.49 8.36 -3.92
CA ILE A 144 0.97 8.21 -2.55
C ILE A 144 0.04 8.95 -1.57
N ILE A 145 -0.47 8.26 -0.58
CA ILE A 145 -1.07 8.88 0.60
C ILE A 145 0.06 9.22 1.56
N LEU A 146 0.39 10.48 1.67
CA LEU A 146 1.51 11.00 2.44
C LEU A 146 1.05 11.64 3.73
N TYR A 147 1.73 11.33 4.83
CA TYR A 147 1.56 12.04 6.10
C TYR A 147 2.78 12.93 6.37
N ALA A 148 2.53 14.20 6.67
CA ALA A 148 3.56 15.20 6.93
C ALA A 148 3.15 16.14 8.07
N GLN A 149 4.13 16.69 8.80
CA GLN A 149 3.91 17.77 9.75
C GLN A 149 3.59 19.06 8.99
N THR A 150 2.69 19.87 9.52
CA THR A 150 2.46 21.24 9.01
C THR A 150 3.17 22.29 9.87
N GLN A 151 3.67 21.88 11.02
CA GLN A 151 4.52 22.66 11.91
C GLN A 151 5.53 21.73 12.56
N ALA A 152 6.80 22.05 12.45
CA ALA A 152 7.88 21.25 13.00
C ALA A 152 7.70 21.03 14.52
N GLY A 153 7.88 19.78 14.96
CA GLY A 153 7.82 19.42 16.38
C GLY A 153 6.42 19.45 17.01
N SER A 154 5.35 19.60 16.23
CA SER A 154 3.97 19.66 16.77
C SER A 154 3.38 18.28 17.10
N GLY A 155 4.11 17.19 16.83
CA GLY A 155 3.67 15.83 17.14
C GLY A 155 2.36 15.45 16.42
N ALA A 156 1.55 14.64 17.04
CA ALA A 156 0.29 14.15 16.47
C ALA A 156 -0.66 15.27 15.99
N LYS A 157 -0.64 16.43 16.65
CA LYS A 157 -1.54 17.55 16.34
C LYS A 157 -1.20 18.26 15.03
N GLY A 158 0.07 18.24 14.61
CA GLY A 158 0.52 18.91 13.39
C GLY A 158 0.46 18.05 12.15
N ILE A 159 0.15 16.77 12.25
CA ILE A 159 0.13 15.86 11.12
C ILE A 159 -1.09 16.11 10.23
N ALA A 160 -0.83 16.36 8.95
CA ALA A 160 -1.81 16.40 7.87
C ALA A 160 -1.62 15.20 6.91
N CYS A 161 -2.64 14.92 6.10
CA CYS A 161 -2.60 13.89 5.08
C CYS A 161 -2.77 14.50 3.69
N PHE A 162 -1.88 14.14 2.78
CA PHE A 162 -1.86 14.63 1.40
C PHE A 162 -1.94 13.47 0.41
N VAL A 163 -2.47 13.73 -0.78
CA VAL A 163 -2.21 12.89 -1.95
C VAL A 163 -1.03 13.48 -2.73
N VAL A 164 -0.09 12.63 -3.08
CA VAL A 164 1.12 12.98 -3.84
C VAL A 164 1.15 12.14 -5.12
N ASP A 165 1.42 12.77 -6.25
CA ASP A 165 1.66 12.10 -7.54
C ASP A 165 3.16 11.87 -7.70
N GLY A 166 3.56 10.60 -7.70
CA GLY A 166 4.98 10.18 -7.82
C GLY A 166 5.62 10.45 -9.20
N ARG A 167 4.88 11.08 -10.14
CA ARG A 167 5.37 11.48 -11.47
C ARG A 167 5.66 12.98 -11.56
N ARG A 168 5.34 13.75 -10.50
CA ARG A 168 5.53 15.20 -10.48
C ARG A 168 6.93 15.55 -10.00
N GLU A 169 7.38 16.73 -10.42
CA GLU A 169 8.62 17.34 -9.94
C GLU A 169 8.66 17.44 -8.41
N GLY A 170 9.85 17.28 -7.83
CA GLY A 170 10.04 17.24 -6.39
C GLY A 170 9.81 15.87 -5.74
N PHE A 171 9.31 14.85 -6.50
CA PHE A 171 9.27 13.47 -6.01
C PHE A 171 10.48 12.68 -6.50
N LEU A 172 11.36 12.30 -5.59
CA LEU A 172 12.62 11.61 -5.87
C LEU A 172 12.55 10.16 -5.38
N ARG A 173 12.33 9.23 -6.30
CA ARG A 173 12.22 7.81 -6.02
C ARG A 173 13.60 7.21 -5.69
N GLU A 174 13.66 6.36 -4.69
CA GLU A 174 14.85 5.58 -4.35
C GLU A 174 14.70 4.12 -4.82
N PRO A 175 15.80 3.38 -5.00
CA PRO A 175 15.76 1.96 -5.29
C PRO A 175 15.07 1.15 -4.18
N ALA A 176 14.45 0.01 -4.55
CA ALA A 176 13.90 -0.91 -3.58
C ALA A 176 15.00 -1.47 -2.65
N TYR A 177 14.65 -1.67 -1.39
CA TYR A 177 15.57 -2.22 -0.39
C TYR A 177 15.84 -3.71 -0.62
N ALA A 178 17.04 -4.15 -0.23
CA ALA A 178 17.39 -5.56 -0.17
C ALA A 178 16.82 -6.18 1.12
N LEU A 179 15.66 -6.78 1.01
CA LEU A 179 14.96 -7.43 2.12
C LEU A 179 15.42 -8.88 2.29
N ALA A 180 15.02 -9.54 3.38
CA ALA A 180 15.24 -10.97 3.60
C ALA A 180 14.33 -11.86 2.71
N GLY A 181 13.28 -11.29 2.13
CA GLY A 181 12.30 -11.91 1.24
C GLY A 181 11.25 -10.91 0.83
N GLN A 182 10.26 -11.32 0.01
CA GLN A 182 9.20 -10.45 -0.50
C GLN A 182 9.75 -9.28 -1.35
N HIS A 183 10.79 -9.54 -2.12
CA HIS A 183 11.46 -8.52 -2.94
C HIS A 183 10.53 -7.92 -4.00
N ALA A 184 9.58 -8.72 -4.50
CA ALA A 184 8.62 -8.30 -5.52
C ALA A 184 7.72 -7.13 -5.10
N ILE A 185 7.52 -6.90 -3.79
CA ILE A 185 6.69 -5.79 -3.27
C ILE A 185 7.27 -4.42 -3.65
N GLY A 186 8.58 -4.31 -3.88
CA GLY A 186 9.23 -3.04 -4.14
C GLY A 186 9.21 -2.10 -2.94
N THR A 187 9.38 -2.65 -1.72
CA THR A 187 9.54 -1.84 -0.51
C THR A 187 10.79 -0.99 -0.59
N GLY A 188 10.67 0.29 -0.35
CA GLY A 188 11.79 1.22 -0.46
C GLY A 188 11.52 2.55 0.22
N GLY A 189 12.28 3.57 -0.19
CA GLY A 189 12.12 4.95 0.22
C GLY A 189 11.88 5.88 -0.95
N PHE A 190 11.64 7.13 -0.62
CA PHE A 190 11.64 8.25 -1.54
C PHE A 190 11.86 9.55 -0.76
N ARG A 191 12.28 10.58 -1.47
CA ARG A 191 12.39 11.94 -0.91
C ARG A 191 11.44 12.89 -1.62
N LEU A 192 11.06 13.91 -0.90
CA LEU A 192 10.34 15.07 -1.41
C LEU A 192 11.30 16.25 -1.26
N ASP A 193 11.55 16.93 -2.35
CA ASP A 193 12.46 18.08 -2.43
C ASP A 193 11.72 19.21 -3.14
N GLY A 194 11.16 20.11 -2.36
CA GLY A 194 10.33 21.18 -2.86
C GLY A 194 9.04 20.72 -3.58
N TYR A 195 8.54 19.52 -3.29
CA TYR A 195 7.30 19.05 -3.91
C TYR A 195 6.13 19.99 -3.60
N LEU A 196 5.45 20.45 -4.64
CA LEU A 196 4.34 21.38 -4.47
C LEU A 196 2.99 20.63 -4.55
N ALA A 197 2.31 20.49 -3.41
CA ALA A 197 0.94 19.99 -3.33
C ALA A 197 -0.05 21.17 -3.39
N GLN A 198 -1.14 21.01 -4.15
CA GLN A 198 -2.23 21.99 -4.18
C GLN A 198 -3.10 21.85 -2.92
N ASP A 199 -3.88 22.88 -2.61
CA ASP A 199 -4.78 22.86 -1.43
C ASP A 199 -5.78 21.72 -1.47
N VAL A 200 -6.32 21.41 -2.64
CA VAL A 200 -7.27 20.30 -2.84
C VAL A 200 -6.63 18.91 -2.65
N GLU A 201 -5.30 18.84 -2.64
CA GLU A 201 -4.55 17.60 -2.42
C GLU A 201 -4.29 17.32 -0.93
N MET A 202 -4.63 18.23 -0.02
CA MET A 202 -4.71 17.94 1.41
C MET A 202 -6.02 17.21 1.69
N LEU A 203 -5.95 15.91 1.93
CA LEU A 203 -7.11 15.06 2.21
C LEU A 203 -7.65 15.26 3.61
N GLN A 204 -6.76 15.48 4.57
CA GLN A 204 -7.12 15.70 5.97
C GLN A 204 -6.22 16.76 6.59
N PRO A 205 -6.79 17.76 7.27
CA PRO A 205 -6.03 18.81 7.93
C PRO A 205 -5.35 18.31 9.21
N PRO A 206 -4.42 19.11 9.77
CA PRO A 206 -3.85 18.86 11.10
C PRO A 206 -4.94 18.67 12.16
N GLY A 207 -4.67 17.80 13.14
CA GLY A 207 -5.62 17.44 14.19
C GLY A 207 -6.58 16.30 13.82
N GLN A 208 -6.77 15.99 12.54
CA GLN A 208 -7.64 14.90 12.08
C GLN A 208 -6.85 13.71 11.51
N ALA A 209 -5.79 13.98 10.76
CA ALA A 209 -5.05 12.98 10.00
C ALA A 209 -4.41 11.89 10.87
N PHE A 210 -3.88 12.24 12.04
CA PHE A 210 -3.27 11.26 12.95
C PHE A 210 -4.26 10.18 13.41
N LYS A 211 -5.45 10.59 13.87
CA LYS A 211 -6.50 9.65 14.33
C LYS A 211 -6.97 8.75 13.19
N SER A 212 -7.18 9.32 12.01
CA SER A 212 -7.57 8.57 10.81
C SER A 212 -6.49 7.58 10.37
N ALA A 213 -5.21 7.95 10.45
CA ALA A 213 -4.10 7.03 10.18
C ALA A 213 -4.11 5.83 11.12
N LEU A 214 -4.30 6.03 12.43
CA LEU A 214 -4.38 4.95 13.40
C LEU A 214 -5.56 4.00 13.14
N GLN A 215 -6.71 4.52 12.73
CA GLN A 215 -7.86 3.70 12.35
C GLN A 215 -7.54 2.84 11.12
N SER A 216 -6.89 3.42 10.11
CA SER A 216 -6.44 2.70 8.91
C SER A 216 -5.41 1.61 9.24
N ILE A 217 -4.46 1.89 10.13
CA ILE A 217 -3.47 0.92 10.61
C ILE A 217 -4.14 -0.25 11.33
N ASN A 218 -5.15 -0.01 12.16
CA ASN A 218 -5.88 -1.07 12.85
C ASN A 218 -6.60 -2.01 11.86
N GLY A 219 -7.24 -1.44 10.82
CA GLY A 219 -7.79 -2.24 9.71
C GLY A 219 -6.70 -3.03 8.98
N ALA A 220 -5.54 -2.40 8.73
CA ALA A 220 -4.42 -3.05 8.06
C ALA A 220 -3.93 -4.30 8.82
N ARG A 221 -3.83 -4.24 10.14
CA ARG A 221 -3.44 -5.38 10.98
C ARG A 221 -4.35 -6.60 10.78
N CYS A 222 -5.65 -6.39 10.59
CA CYS A 222 -6.61 -7.48 10.39
C CYS A 222 -6.39 -8.21 9.06
N TYR A 223 -6.27 -7.48 7.94
CA TYR A 223 -6.05 -8.16 6.66
C TYR A 223 -4.63 -8.71 6.51
N ILE A 224 -3.62 -8.13 7.17
CA ILE A 224 -2.29 -8.72 7.25
C ILE A 224 -2.35 -10.07 7.99
N ALA A 225 -3.04 -10.14 9.12
CA ALA A 225 -3.25 -11.41 9.83
C ALA A 225 -3.96 -12.45 8.95
N ALA A 226 -4.99 -12.04 8.20
CA ALA A 226 -5.66 -12.91 7.25
C ALA A 226 -4.73 -13.42 6.13
N MET A 227 -3.88 -12.56 5.57
CA MET A 227 -2.87 -12.96 4.58
C MET A 227 -1.88 -13.98 5.16
N CYS A 228 -1.38 -13.73 6.38
CA CYS A 228 -0.49 -14.69 7.07
C CYS A 228 -1.18 -16.02 7.31
N ASN A 229 -2.46 -16.02 7.69
CA ASN A 229 -3.25 -17.23 7.84
C ASN A 229 -3.35 -18.02 6.52
N GLY A 230 -3.56 -17.34 5.40
CA GLY A 230 -3.52 -17.95 4.07
C GLY A 230 -2.18 -18.61 3.77
N MET A 231 -1.06 -17.93 4.04
CA MET A 231 0.31 -18.47 3.86
C MET A 231 0.55 -19.71 4.70
N VAL A 232 0.17 -19.67 5.99
CA VAL A 232 0.33 -20.81 6.91
C VAL A 232 -0.49 -22.00 6.43
N GLY A 233 -1.72 -21.78 5.99
CA GLY A 233 -2.57 -22.84 5.44
C GLY A 233 -1.97 -23.51 4.21
N GLU A 234 -1.35 -22.73 3.31
CA GLU A 234 -0.67 -23.28 2.13
C GLU A 234 0.61 -24.04 2.49
N ALA A 235 1.41 -23.49 3.40
CA ALA A 235 2.59 -24.18 3.90
C ALA A 235 2.23 -25.53 4.55
N LEU A 236 1.16 -25.58 5.34
CA LEU A 236 0.68 -26.83 5.97
C LEU A 236 0.26 -27.86 4.91
N ARG A 237 -0.50 -27.45 3.88
CA ARG A 237 -0.87 -28.34 2.76
C ARG A 237 0.36 -28.90 2.05
N GLY A 238 1.35 -28.06 1.80
CA GLY A 238 2.61 -28.49 1.18
C GLY A 238 3.39 -29.49 2.02
N VAL A 239 3.49 -29.27 3.33
CA VAL A 239 4.16 -30.20 4.27
C VAL A 239 3.42 -31.54 4.35
N GLN A 240 2.10 -31.52 4.42
CA GLN A 240 1.29 -32.74 4.43
C GLN A 240 1.47 -33.55 3.12
N ALA A 241 1.41 -32.87 1.96
CA ALA A 241 1.65 -33.53 0.68
C ALA A 241 3.05 -34.13 0.57
N TYR A 242 4.08 -33.40 1.04
CA TYR A 242 5.45 -33.89 1.07
C TYR A 242 5.60 -35.11 2.01
N GLY A 243 4.96 -35.09 3.18
CA GLY A 243 4.98 -36.22 4.13
C GLY A 243 4.45 -37.53 3.54
N LEU A 244 3.48 -37.47 2.64
CA LEU A 244 2.94 -38.64 1.96
C LEU A 244 3.90 -39.27 0.93
N VAL A 245 4.83 -38.50 0.38
CA VAL A 245 5.79 -39.00 -0.63
C VAL A 245 7.19 -39.19 -0.11
N ARG A 246 7.55 -38.54 0.97
CA ARG A 246 8.85 -38.70 1.64
C ARG A 246 8.83 -39.94 2.53
N HIS A 247 9.72 -40.89 2.27
CA HIS A 247 9.87 -42.09 3.06
C HIS A 247 11.07 -41.98 4.02
N SER A 248 10.90 -42.52 5.23
CA SER A 248 11.95 -42.77 6.22
C SER A 248 11.68 -44.13 6.88
N PHE A 249 12.71 -44.91 7.08
CA PHE A 249 12.58 -46.27 7.63
C PHE A 249 11.56 -47.17 6.91
N GLY A 250 11.41 -46.99 5.59
CA GLY A 250 10.55 -47.81 4.73
C GLY A 250 9.07 -47.43 4.72
N GLN A 251 8.66 -46.33 5.35
CA GLN A 251 7.27 -45.83 5.35
C GLN A 251 7.20 -44.30 5.18
N PRO A 252 6.05 -43.76 4.77
CA PRO A 252 5.85 -42.29 4.70
C PRO A 252 6.14 -41.62 6.04
N LEU A 253 6.52 -40.32 5.99
CA LEU A 253 6.76 -39.52 7.20
C LEU A 253 5.50 -39.33 8.03
#